data_b0d9a2d3828e4e838fd7de8385420c7b
#
_entry.id   b0d9a2d3828e4e838fd7de8385420c7b
#
_cell.length_a   1.000
_cell.length_b   1.000
_cell.length_c   1.000
_cell.angle_alpha   90.00
_cell.angle_beta   90.00
_cell.angle_gamma   90.00
#
_symmetry.space_group_name_H-M   'P 1'
#
loop_
_entity.id
_entity.type
_entity.pdbx_description
1 polymer ?
#
loop_
_entity_poly.entity_id
_entity_poly.type
_entity_poly.pdbx_seq_one_letter_code
_entity_poly.pdbx_strand_id
1 'polypeptide(L)'
;MHRRHFLALGFAALARPALAAPTPYRLGPGGATITYLFTLNGGEVKGTVPVGRANLRIDPGNLTASTADVTADIRRARTGLIFATEALKSASVLHADRFPEARFTSTRVILGAGGRISGGATIDGNLTLRGVTRPVRFAAELFRKRGSAPDDLSALDVRLQGRGNRSDFGAIGYADLVEDRVGIDIRADILAA
;
A
#
# COMPACT_ATOMS: atom_id res chain seq x y z
N MET A 1 26.16 29.33 67.36
CA MET A 1 25.65 29.82 66.06
C MET A 1 26.02 28.85 64.99
N HIS A 2 25.12 27.95 64.56
CA HIS A 2 25.37 26.92 63.55
C HIS A 2 24.52 27.22 62.35
N ARG A 3 25.14 27.63 61.23
CA ARG A 3 24.48 27.82 59.92
C ARG A 3 24.38 26.46 59.21
N ARG A 4 23.17 25.96 59.07
CA ARG A 4 22.83 24.80 58.24
C ARG A 4 22.63 25.27 56.78
N HIS A 5 23.53 24.89 55.88
CA HIS A 5 23.34 25.05 54.44
C HIS A 5 22.51 23.88 53.93
N PHE A 6 21.27 24.14 53.45
CA PHE A 6 20.47 23.19 52.68
C PHE A 6 20.88 23.28 51.24
N LEU A 7 21.52 22.22 50.75
CA LEU A 7 21.74 22.00 49.31
C LEU A 7 20.46 21.42 48.70
N ALA A 8 19.72 22.23 47.93
CA ALA A 8 18.60 21.77 47.12
C ALA A 8 19.16 21.12 45.87
N LEU A 9 19.10 19.79 45.79
CA LEU A 9 19.33 19.06 44.51
C LEU A 9 18.12 19.27 43.60
N GLY A 10 18.29 20.10 42.57
CA GLY A 10 17.32 20.24 41.51
C GLY A 10 17.35 18.99 40.59
N PHE A 11 16.29 18.20 40.63
CA PHE A 11 16.06 17.16 39.63
C PHE A 11 15.68 17.83 38.28
N ALA A 12 16.60 17.90 37.35
CA ALA A 12 16.31 18.24 35.98
C ALA A 12 15.61 17.02 35.33
N ALA A 13 14.29 17.09 35.19
CA ALA A 13 13.53 16.13 34.44
C ALA A 13 13.90 16.26 32.97
N LEU A 14 14.67 15.29 32.45
CA LEU A 14 14.94 15.14 31.02
C LEU A 14 13.61 14.79 30.32
N ALA A 15 12.96 15.78 29.74
CA ALA A 15 11.82 15.56 28.87
C ALA A 15 12.28 14.73 27.65
N ARG A 16 11.90 13.45 27.59
CA ARG A 16 12.10 12.62 26.42
C ARG A 16 11.19 13.19 25.32
N PRO A 17 11.71 13.43 24.09
CA PRO A 17 10.84 13.79 22.99
C PRO A 17 9.82 12.67 22.81
N ALA A 18 8.54 12.99 22.91
CA ALA A 18 7.48 12.06 22.57
C ALA A 18 7.61 11.76 21.08
N LEU A 19 7.91 10.50 20.74
CA LEU A 19 7.81 10.03 19.36
C LEU A 19 6.35 10.22 18.94
N ALA A 20 6.11 11.05 17.93
CA ALA A 20 4.78 11.24 17.39
C ALA A 20 4.25 9.88 16.93
N ALA A 21 3.06 9.50 17.39
CA ALA A 21 2.45 8.26 16.96
C ALA A 21 2.00 8.39 15.48
N PRO A 22 2.07 7.30 14.68
CA PRO A 22 1.60 7.33 13.30
C PRO A 22 0.14 7.80 13.21
N THR A 23 -0.10 8.80 12.38
CA THR A 23 -1.42 9.38 12.15
C THR A 23 -2.26 8.45 11.29
N PRO A 24 -3.54 8.17 11.63
CA PRO A 24 -4.43 7.44 10.75
C PRO A 24 -4.77 8.28 9.53
N TYR A 25 -4.82 7.62 8.35
CA TYR A 25 -5.27 8.20 7.10
C TYR A 25 -6.44 7.38 6.54
N ARG A 26 -7.34 8.06 5.83
CA ARG A 26 -8.47 7.45 5.12
C ARG A 26 -8.38 7.77 3.63
N LEU A 27 -9.12 7.04 2.82
CA LEU A 27 -9.27 7.39 1.41
C LEU A 27 -10.01 8.72 1.28
N GLY A 28 -9.46 9.61 0.47
CA GLY A 28 -10.06 10.89 0.13
C GLY A 28 -11.16 10.76 -0.93
N PRO A 29 -11.74 11.88 -1.41
CA PRO A 29 -12.79 11.89 -2.43
C PRO A 29 -12.39 11.23 -3.74
N GLY A 30 -11.09 11.28 -4.11
CA GLY A 30 -10.55 10.60 -5.28
C GLY A 30 -10.46 9.08 -5.14
N GLY A 31 -10.62 8.57 -3.90
CA GLY A 31 -10.57 7.15 -3.60
C GLY A 31 -9.23 6.50 -3.91
N ALA A 32 -9.28 5.21 -4.23
CA ALA A 32 -8.12 4.46 -4.70
C ALA A 32 -8.49 3.60 -5.91
N THR A 33 -7.58 3.53 -6.87
CA THR A 33 -7.70 2.68 -8.05
C THR A 33 -6.54 1.70 -8.07
N ILE A 34 -6.84 0.40 -8.09
CA ILE A 34 -5.89 -0.67 -8.34
C ILE A 34 -6.07 -1.10 -9.79
N THR A 35 -5.05 -0.86 -10.61
CA THR A 35 -4.98 -1.32 -12.00
C THR A 35 -4.00 -2.49 -12.07
N TYR A 36 -4.39 -3.57 -12.72
CA TYR A 36 -3.49 -4.66 -13.06
C TYR A 36 -3.36 -4.76 -14.58
N LEU A 37 -2.16 -5.17 -15.02
CA LEU A 37 -1.79 -5.28 -16.42
C LEU A 37 -1.30 -6.70 -16.68
N PHE A 38 -1.78 -7.32 -17.74
CA PHE A 38 -1.34 -8.66 -18.16
C PHE A 38 -1.35 -8.76 -19.67
N THR A 39 -0.62 -9.71 -20.21
CA THR A 39 -0.60 -9.99 -21.65
C THR A 39 -1.55 -11.13 -21.97
N LEU A 40 -2.44 -10.91 -22.93
CA LEU A 40 -3.36 -11.90 -23.51
C LEU A 40 -3.08 -12.00 -24.99
N ASN A 41 -2.65 -13.16 -25.48
CA ASN A 41 -2.29 -13.38 -26.89
C ASN A 41 -1.33 -12.31 -27.46
N GLY A 42 -0.32 -11.93 -26.67
CA GLY A 42 0.66 -10.90 -27.06
C GLY A 42 0.16 -9.46 -26.96
N GLY A 43 -1.09 -9.22 -26.60
CA GLY A 43 -1.67 -7.89 -26.40
C GLY A 43 -1.77 -7.53 -24.91
N GLU A 44 -1.41 -6.28 -24.56
CA GLU A 44 -1.60 -5.78 -23.18
C GLU A 44 -3.08 -5.56 -22.89
N VAL A 45 -3.55 -6.12 -21.79
CA VAL A 45 -4.89 -5.93 -21.25
C VAL A 45 -4.81 -5.30 -19.87
N LYS A 46 -5.65 -4.29 -19.65
CA LYS A 46 -5.79 -3.61 -18.35
C LYS A 46 -7.08 -4.05 -17.67
N GLY A 47 -6.98 -4.23 -16.36
CA GLY A 47 -8.16 -4.41 -15.53
C GLY A 47 -8.06 -3.59 -14.27
N THR A 48 -9.17 -3.50 -13.54
CA THR A 48 -9.26 -2.78 -12.28
C THR A 48 -9.89 -3.64 -11.20
N VAL A 49 -9.45 -3.41 -9.96
CA VAL A 49 -10.03 -4.01 -8.76
C VAL A 49 -10.35 -2.88 -7.79
N PRO A 50 -11.61 -2.77 -7.29
CA PRO A 50 -11.94 -1.78 -6.28
C PRO A 50 -11.29 -2.09 -4.94
N VAL A 51 -10.87 -1.05 -4.22
CA VAL A 51 -10.47 -1.16 -2.82
C VAL A 51 -11.71 -1.43 -1.96
N GLY A 52 -11.64 -2.42 -1.10
CA GLY A 52 -12.68 -2.73 -0.12
C GLY A 52 -12.48 -1.94 1.16
N ARG A 53 -11.36 -2.15 1.84
CA ARG A 53 -10.98 -1.48 3.08
C ARG A 53 -9.53 -1.02 3.01
N ALA A 54 -9.25 0.15 3.55
CA ALA A 54 -7.89 0.66 3.72
C ALA A 54 -7.69 1.15 5.15
N ASN A 55 -6.78 0.53 5.87
CA ASN A 55 -6.30 0.97 7.17
C ASN A 55 -4.86 1.44 6.98
N LEU A 56 -4.68 2.75 6.97
CA LEU A 56 -3.41 3.41 6.69
C LEU A 56 -2.99 4.20 7.91
N ARG A 57 -1.75 4.01 8.34
CA ARG A 57 -1.11 4.79 9.39
C ARG A 57 0.20 5.34 8.85
N ILE A 58 0.30 6.65 8.77
CA ILE A 58 1.48 7.32 8.23
C ILE A 58 2.11 8.15 9.34
N ASP A 59 3.39 7.97 9.53
CA ASP A 59 4.19 8.82 10.40
C ASP A 59 5.01 9.78 9.54
N PRO A 60 4.60 11.05 9.43
CA PRO A 60 5.28 12.03 8.60
C PRO A 60 6.72 12.34 9.08
N GLY A 61 6.98 12.19 10.38
CA GLY A 61 8.30 12.37 10.98
C GLY A 61 9.21 11.14 10.83
N ASN A 62 8.61 9.96 10.67
CA ASN A 62 9.32 8.70 10.49
C ASN A 62 8.56 7.77 9.54
N LEU A 63 8.66 8.02 8.26
CA LEU A 63 7.94 7.26 7.24
C LEU A 63 8.22 5.75 7.28
N THR A 64 9.35 5.32 7.84
CA THR A 64 9.67 3.89 8.00
C THR A 64 8.78 3.20 9.03
N ALA A 65 8.13 3.96 9.93
CA ALA A 65 7.15 3.46 10.89
C ALA A 65 5.72 3.38 10.31
N SER A 66 5.52 3.84 9.07
CA SER A 66 4.21 3.81 8.43
C SER A 66 3.76 2.39 8.10
N THR A 67 2.44 2.15 8.20
CA THR A 67 1.85 0.83 7.94
C THR A 67 0.61 0.95 7.05
N ALA A 68 0.35 -0.10 6.28
CA ALA A 68 -0.83 -0.23 5.44
C ALA A 68 -1.40 -1.66 5.53
N ASP A 69 -2.71 -1.76 5.71
CA ASP A 69 -3.49 -3.00 5.62
C ASP A 69 -4.69 -2.72 4.73
N VAL A 70 -4.68 -3.28 3.53
CA VAL A 70 -5.64 -2.95 2.47
C VAL A 70 -6.26 -4.23 1.93
N THR A 71 -7.59 -4.23 1.75
CA THR A 71 -8.30 -5.28 1.01
C THR A 71 -8.81 -4.76 -0.33
N ALA A 72 -8.87 -5.63 -1.32
CA ALA A 72 -9.43 -5.38 -2.64
C ALA A 72 -10.54 -6.40 -2.93
N ASP A 73 -11.66 -5.95 -3.51
CA ASP A 73 -12.82 -6.78 -3.80
C ASP A 73 -12.65 -7.48 -5.16
N ILE A 74 -12.27 -8.76 -5.12
CA ILE A 74 -12.04 -9.59 -6.32
C ILE A 74 -13.32 -9.87 -7.10
N ARG A 75 -14.49 -9.96 -6.44
CA ARG A 75 -15.78 -10.16 -7.15
C ARG A 75 -16.08 -8.99 -8.08
N ARG A 76 -15.62 -7.81 -7.75
CA ARG A 76 -15.81 -6.59 -8.54
C ARG A 76 -14.63 -6.27 -9.47
N ALA A 77 -13.65 -7.18 -9.56
CA ALA A 77 -12.58 -7.07 -10.54
C ALA A 77 -13.14 -7.07 -11.97
N ARG A 78 -12.60 -6.23 -12.84
CA ARG A 78 -13.04 -6.08 -14.24
C ARG A 78 -11.84 -5.91 -15.16
N THR A 79 -12.00 -6.39 -16.38
CA THR A 79 -11.11 -6.07 -17.52
C THR A 79 -11.91 -5.27 -18.55
N GLY A 80 -11.24 -4.75 -19.57
CA GLY A 80 -11.93 -4.13 -20.72
C GLY A 80 -12.70 -5.12 -21.60
N LEU A 81 -12.59 -6.44 -21.33
CA LEU A 81 -13.19 -7.52 -22.13
C LEU A 81 -14.10 -8.36 -21.22
N ILE A 82 -15.38 -8.53 -21.60
CA ILE A 82 -16.38 -9.22 -20.79
C ILE A 82 -15.96 -10.66 -20.51
N PHE A 83 -15.57 -11.42 -21.55
CA PHE A 83 -15.15 -12.82 -21.40
C PHE A 83 -13.88 -12.96 -20.52
N ALA A 84 -12.92 -12.04 -20.64
CA ALA A 84 -11.74 -12.04 -19.78
C ALA A 84 -12.07 -11.70 -18.33
N THR A 85 -13.10 -10.88 -18.09
CA THR A 85 -13.60 -10.60 -16.74
C THR A 85 -14.18 -11.84 -16.08
N GLU A 86 -14.97 -12.63 -16.81
CA GLU A 86 -15.53 -13.89 -16.27
C GLU A 86 -14.43 -14.95 -16.07
N ALA A 87 -13.53 -15.10 -17.06
CA ALA A 87 -12.37 -16.00 -16.93
C ALA A 87 -11.49 -15.65 -15.72
N LEU A 88 -11.25 -14.36 -15.48
CA LEU A 88 -10.48 -13.87 -14.32
C LEU A 88 -11.07 -14.36 -12.99
N LYS A 89 -12.41 -14.30 -12.84
CA LYS A 89 -13.10 -14.70 -11.61
C LYS A 89 -13.24 -16.21 -11.43
N SER A 90 -13.02 -16.98 -12.50
CA SER A 90 -13.19 -18.44 -12.50
C SER A 90 -12.31 -19.17 -11.47
N ALA A 91 -12.65 -20.41 -11.18
CA ALA A 91 -11.91 -21.25 -10.23
C ALA A 91 -10.46 -21.52 -10.63
N SER A 92 -10.15 -21.50 -11.93
CA SER A 92 -8.79 -21.74 -12.46
C SER A 92 -7.89 -20.49 -12.37
N VAL A 93 -8.47 -19.27 -12.14
CA VAL A 93 -7.72 -18.02 -12.04
C VAL A 93 -7.83 -17.46 -10.62
N LEU A 94 -8.74 -16.55 -10.30
CA LEU A 94 -8.81 -15.94 -8.96
C LEU A 94 -9.78 -16.63 -8.01
N HIS A 95 -10.70 -17.46 -8.51
CA HIS A 95 -11.72 -18.17 -7.75
C HIS A 95 -12.50 -17.23 -6.83
N ALA A 96 -13.08 -16.18 -7.42
CA ALA A 96 -13.69 -15.06 -6.70
C ALA A 96 -14.83 -15.47 -5.75
N ASP A 97 -15.55 -16.56 -6.03
CA ASP A 97 -16.61 -17.09 -5.16
C ASP A 97 -16.05 -17.61 -3.83
N ARG A 98 -14.89 -18.28 -3.88
CA ARG A 98 -14.24 -18.83 -2.69
C ARG A 98 -13.33 -17.81 -2.01
N PHE A 99 -12.68 -16.97 -2.78
CA PHE A 99 -11.71 -15.96 -2.32
C PHE A 99 -12.13 -14.56 -2.79
N PRO A 100 -13.16 -13.98 -2.17
CA PRO A 100 -13.75 -12.72 -2.64
C PRO A 100 -12.86 -11.50 -2.47
N GLU A 101 -11.83 -11.62 -1.64
CA GLU A 101 -10.93 -10.51 -1.32
C GLU A 101 -9.46 -10.90 -1.54
N ALA A 102 -8.68 -9.94 -2.00
CA ALA A 102 -7.23 -9.94 -1.85
C ALA A 102 -6.85 -9.02 -0.68
N ARG A 103 -5.79 -9.34 0.07
CA ARG A 103 -5.32 -8.53 1.19
C ARG A 103 -3.82 -8.27 1.08
N PHE A 104 -3.44 -7.02 1.24
CA PHE A 104 -2.05 -6.61 1.36
C PHE A 104 -1.80 -6.05 2.76
N THR A 105 -0.72 -6.51 3.41
CA THR A 105 -0.25 -5.97 4.69
C THR A 105 1.22 -5.61 4.55
N SER A 106 1.56 -4.33 4.74
CA SER A 106 2.94 -3.87 4.70
C SER A 106 3.74 -4.45 5.86
N THR A 107 5.01 -4.77 5.61
CA THR A 107 5.95 -5.26 6.63
C THR A 107 7.11 -4.30 6.84
N ARG A 108 7.46 -3.52 5.82
CA ARG A 108 8.57 -2.58 5.88
C ARG A 108 8.42 -1.48 4.84
N VAL A 109 8.79 -0.26 5.23
CA VAL A 109 8.98 0.88 4.32
C VAL A 109 10.47 1.21 4.28
N ILE A 110 11.04 1.30 3.08
CA ILE A 110 12.44 1.62 2.82
C ILE A 110 12.45 2.90 2.00
N LEU A 111 13.08 3.95 2.53
CA LEU A 111 13.21 5.22 1.82
C LEU A 111 14.33 5.15 0.77
N GLY A 112 14.19 5.89 -0.30
CA GLY A 112 15.19 6.02 -1.36
C GLY A 112 16.44 6.76 -0.91
N ALA A 113 17.27 7.15 -1.86
CA ALA A 113 18.55 7.80 -1.61
C ALA A 113 18.39 9.05 -0.72
N GLY A 114 19.24 9.14 0.32
CA GLY A 114 19.22 10.24 1.29
C GLY A 114 18.11 10.17 2.32
N GLY A 115 17.37 9.04 2.44
CA GLY A 115 16.32 8.87 3.43
C GLY A 115 15.10 9.78 3.20
N ARG A 116 14.92 10.27 1.98
CA ARG A 116 13.86 11.21 1.61
C ARG A 116 12.82 10.54 0.71
N ILE A 117 11.56 10.90 0.90
CA ILE A 117 10.46 10.44 0.06
C ILE A 117 10.56 10.93 -1.38
N SER A 118 11.19 12.10 -1.59
CA SER A 118 11.45 12.64 -2.94
C SER A 118 12.39 11.78 -3.78
N GLY A 119 13.15 10.88 -3.15
CA GLY A 119 13.98 9.86 -3.80
C GLY A 119 13.23 8.56 -4.09
N GLY A 120 11.90 8.55 -3.92
CA GLY A 120 11.09 7.34 -3.97
C GLY A 120 11.18 6.54 -2.66
N ALA A 121 10.36 5.50 -2.57
CA ALA A 121 10.38 4.54 -1.48
C ALA A 121 10.09 3.14 -2.00
N THR A 122 10.37 2.15 -1.19
CA THR A 122 9.94 0.77 -1.43
C THR A 122 9.08 0.31 -0.26
N ILE A 123 7.96 -0.31 -0.56
CA ILE A 123 7.09 -0.92 0.45
C ILE A 123 7.14 -2.44 0.23
N ASP A 124 7.74 -3.14 1.19
CA ASP A 124 7.66 -4.60 1.28
C ASP A 124 6.41 -4.98 2.07
N GLY A 125 5.78 -6.08 1.70
CA GLY A 125 4.61 -6.58 2.39
C GLY A 125 4.22 -7.98 1.95
N ASN A 126 3.16 -8.49 2.56
CA ASN A 126 2.57 -9.77 2.22
C ASN A 126 1.26 -9.55 1.47
N LEU A 127 1.15 -10.14 0.29
CA LEU A 127 -0.09 -10.19 -0.48
C LEU A 127 -0.71 -11.57 -0.31
N THR A 128 -1.95 -11.61 0.14
CA THR A 128 -2.79 -12.81 0.13
C THR A 128 -3.75 -12.70 -1.05
N LEU A 129 -3.65 -13.61 -1.99
CA LEU A 129 -4.49 -13.70 -3.17
C LEU A 129 -4.87 -15.15 -3.36
N ARG A 130 -6.14 -15.46 -3.65
CA ARG A 130 -6.62 -16.84 -3.83
C ARG A 130 -6.27 -17.77 -2.66
N GLY A 131 -6.22 -17.25 -1.45
CA GLY A 131 -5.85 -17.99 -0.23
C GLY A 131 -4.34 -18.27 -0.07
N VAL A 132 -3.51 -17.85 -1.01
CA VAL A 132 -2.05 -18.00 -0.96
C VAL A 132 -1.41 -16.67 -0.58
N THR A 133 -0.51 -16.68 0.40
CA THR A 133 0.23 -15.49 0.84
C THR A 133 1.65 -15.53 0.31
N ARG A 134 2.10 -14.45 -0.31
CA ARG A 134 3.47 -14.28 -0.83
C ARG A 134 4.01 -12.89 -0.48
N PRO A 135 5.33 -12.78 -0.25
CA PRO A 135 5.98 -11.49 -0.12
C PRO A 135 5.93 -10.77 -1.48
N VAL A 136 5.60 -9.49 -1.44
CA VAL A 136 5.59 -8.61 -2.62
C VAL A 136 6.28 -7.29 -2.30
N ARG A 137 6.72 -6.61 -3.35
CA ARG A 137 7.41 -5.33 -3.27
C ARG A 137 6.77 -4.32 -4.21
N PHE A 138 6.53 -3.13 -3.70
CA PHE A 138 6.06 -1.99 -4.47
C PHE A 138 7.09 -0.85 -4.42
N ALA A 139 7.42 -0.29 -5.58
CA ALA A 139 7.99 1.05 -5.66
C ALA A 139 6.88 2.05 -5.30
N ALA A 140 7.19 3.01 -4.45
CA ALA A 140 6.24 3.96 -3.91
C ALA A 140 6.69 5.41 -4.14
N GLU A 141 5.74 6.25 -4.52
CA GLU A 141 5.89 7.69 -4.62
C GLU A 141 4.75 8.36 -3.84
N LEU A 142 5.08 9.41 -3.13
CA LEU A 142 4.14 10.18 -2.34
C LEU A 142 4.22 11.65 -2.74
N PHE A 143 3.09 12.23 -3.09
CA PHE A 143 3.00 13.60 -3.53
C PHE A 143 2.03 14.38 -2.64
N ARG A 144 2.38 15.61 -2.30
CA ARG A 144 1.44 16.55 -1.69
C ARG A 144 0.47 17.07 -2.73
N LYS A 145 -0.67 17.54 -2.28
CA LYS A 145 -1.62 18.21 -3.18
C LYS A 145 -1.01 19.49 -3.75
N ARG A 146 -1.33 19.81 -4.99
CA ARG A 146 -0.89 21.06 -5.61
C ARG A 146 -1.40 22.24 -4.82
N GLY A 147 -0.51 23.19 -4.52
CA GLY A 147 -0.84 24.41 -3.77
C GLY A 147 -0.87 24.25 -2.25
N SER A 148 -0.61 23.05 -1.70
CA SER A 148 -0.43 22.89 -0.26
C SER A 148 0.92 23.43 0.21
N ALA A 149 1.01 23.84 1.48
CA ALA A 149 2.25 24.27 2.09
C ALA A 149 3.30 23.14 2.10
N PRO A 150 4.61 23.44 2.15
CA PRO A 150 5.67 22.43 2.12
C PRO A 150 5.61 21.38 3.24
N ASP A 151 5.00 21.70 4.37
CA ASP A 151 4.83 20.88 5.57
C ASP A 151 3.41 20.32 5.71
N ASP A 152 2.49 20.67 4.81
CA ASP A 152 1.11 20.16 4.83
C ASP A 152 1.05 18.73 4.30
N LEU A 153 0.82 17.79 5.19
CA LEU A 153 0.66 16.37 4.93
C LEU A 153 -0.78 15.89 5.16
N SER A 154 -1.73 16.82 5.32
CA SER A 154 -3.14 16.50 5.55
C SER A 154 -3.79 15.75 4.39
N ALA A 155 -3.30 15.95 3.16
CA ALA A 155 -3.79 15.32 1.95
C ALA A 155 -2.63 14.93 1.03
N LEU A 156 -2.59 13.65 0.63
CA LEU A 156 -1.50 13.09 -0.16
C LEU A 156 -2.01 12.26 -1.34
N ASP A 157 -1.29 12.32 -2.46
CA ASP A 157 -1.45 11.39 -3.57
C ASP A 157 -0.37 10.33 -3.49
N VAL A 158 -0.78 9.06 -3.48
CA VAL A 158 0.12 7.90 -3.41
C VAL A 158 0.10 7.18 -4.74
N ARG A 159 1.27 6.81 -5.24
CA ARG A 159 1.44 5.91 -6.38
C ARG A 159 2.30 4.73 -5.97
N LEU A 160 1.83 3.53 -6.27
CA LEU A 160 2.58 2.30 -6.04
C LEU A 160 2.64 1.51 -7.34
N GLN A 161 3.82 0.96 -7.63
CA GLN A 161 4.03 0.09 -8.78
C GLN A 161 4.71 -1.19 -8.35
N GLY A 162 4.20 -2.33 -8.81
CA GLY A 162 4.74 -3.65 -8.52
C GLY A 162 4.55 -4.61 -9.67
N ARG A 163 5.20 -5.77 -9.56
CA ARG A 163 5.09 -6.88 -10.50
C ARG A 163 5.14 -8.18 -9.74
N GLY A 164 4.47 -9.20 -10.28
CA GLY A 164 4.51 -10.55 -9.73
C GLY A 164 4.08 -11.57 -10.78
N ASN A 165 4.19 -12.85 -10.42
CA ASN A 165 3.70 -13.92 -11.26
C ASN A 165 2.38 -14.42 -10.68
N ARG A 166 1.37 -14.59 -11.55
CA ARG A 166 0.06 -15.10 -11.15
C ARG A 166 0.12 -16.54 -10.68
N SER A 167 1.06 -17.32 -11.22
CA SER A 167 1.30 -18.71 -10.84
C SER A 167 1.74 -18.87 -9.39
N ASP A 168 2.46 -17.89 -8.80
CA ASP A 168 2.86 -17.88 -7.40
C ASP A 168 1.66 -17.95 -6.43
N PHE A 169 0.48 -17.54 -6.90
CA PHE A 169 -0.78 -17.58 -6.17
C PHE A 169 -1.70 -18.71 -6.65
N GLY A 170 -1.22 -19.62 -7.50
CA GLY A 170 -2.00 -20.71 -8.05
C GLY A 170 -3.05 -20.27 -9.09
N ALA A 171 -2.95 -19.07 -9.65
CA ALA A 171 -3.80 -18.58 -10.72
C ALA A 171 -3.23 -19.03 -12.08
N ILE A 172 -3.37 -20.32 -12.40
CA ILE A 172 -2.72 -20.99 -13.52
C ILE A 172 -3.61 -21.18 -14.76
N GLY A 173 -4.90 -20.84 -14.68
CA GLY A 173 -5.82 -20.98 -15.80
C GLY A 173 -5.37 -20.20 -17.03
N TYR A 174 -5.67 -20.72 -18.21
CA TYR A 174 -5.38 -20.10 -19.52
C TYR A 174 -3.89 -19.79 -19.76
N ALA A 175 -2.98 -20.69 -19.31
CA ALA A 175 -1.54 -20.47 -19.40
C ALA A 175 -1.03 -20.33 -20.86
N ASP A 176 -1.72 -20.95 -21.80
CA ASP A 176 -1.38 -20.87 -23.23
C ASP A 176 -1.74 -19.51 -23.87
N LEU A 177 -2.62 -18.74 -23.22
CA LEU A 177 -3.15 -17.47 -23.73
C LEU A 177 -2.67 -16.26 -22.93
N VAL A 178 -2.41 -16.46 -21.62
CA VAL A 178 -2.13 -15.39 -20.66
C VAL A 178 -0.75 -15.59 -20.06
N GLU A 179 0.11 -14.61 -20.24
CA GLU A 179 1.44 -14.62 -19.64
C GLU A 179 1.38 -14.66 -18.11
N ASP A 180 2.41 -15.23 -17.51
CA ASP A 180 2.48 -15.39 -16.05
C ASP A 180 2.71 -14.07 -15.32
N ARG A 181 3.45 -13.14 -15.94
CA ARG A 181 3.77 -11.84 -15.34
C ARG A 181 2.58 -10.89 -15.35
N VAL A 182 2.32 -10.30 -14.18
CA VAL A 182 1.27 -9.28 -13.98
C VAL A 182 1.90 -8.04 -13.38
N GLY A 183 1.62 -6.88 -13.98
CA GLY A 183 1.93 -5.56 -13.42
C GLY A 183 0.80 -5.06 -12.53
N ILE A 184 1.15 -4.29 -11.50
CA ILE A 184 0.19 -3.64 -10.60
C ILE A 184 0.56 -2.16 -10.50
N ASP A 185 -0.39 -1.27 -10.78
CA ASP A 185 -0.31 0.18 -10.59
C ASP A 185 -1.44 0.61 -9.66
N ILE A 186 -1.10 1.25 -8.56
CA ILE A 186 -2.07 1.72 -7.57
C ILE A 186 -1.94 3.23 -7.46
N ARG A 187 -3.07 3.92 -7.52
CA ARG A 187 -3.18 5.35 -7.25
C ARG A 187 -4.19 5.55 -6.15
N ALA A 188 -3.84 6.29 -5.14
CA ALA A 188 -4.71 6.59 -4.02
C ALA A 188 -4.61 8.06 -3.63
N ASP A 189 -5.78 8.67 -3.40
CA ASP A 189 -5.94 9.95 -2.71
C ASP A 189 -6.20 9.64 -1.24
N ILE A 190 -5.37 10.15 -0.33
CA ILE A 190 -5.49 9.88 1.10
C ILE A 190 -5.50 11.18 1.90
N LEU A 191 -6.28 11.19 2.96
CA LEU A 191 -6.47 12.32 3.88
C LEU A 191 -6.15 11.88 5.30
N ALA A 192 -5.47 12.71 6.07
CA ALA A 192 -5.35 12.53 7.52
C ALA A 192 -6.76 12.48 8.14
N ALA A 193 -6.98 11.51 9.03
CA ALA A 193 -8.29 11.27 9.67
C ALA A 193 -8.41 12.03 10.98
#